data_32addb8d6947e2334b4a2252bfca2251
#
_entry.id   32addb8d6947e2334b4a2252bfca2251
#
_cell.length_a   1.000
_cell.length_b   1.000
_cell.length_c   1.000
_cell.angle_alpha   90.00
_cell.angle_beta   90.00
_cell.angle_gamma   90.00
#
_symmetry.space_group_name_H-M   'P 1'
#
loop_
_entity.id
_entity.type
_entity.pdbx_description
1 polymer ?
#
loop_
_entity_poly.entity_id
_entity_poly.type
_entity_poly.pdbx_seq_one_letter_code
_entity_poly.pdbx_strand_id
1 'polypeptide(L)'
;VNPRFPEPPSSPADHRTDTALPAGAAAHLRADGLCVVRGGREILRDASVTVSVRSRLAIVGENGRGKSTLLHALAGTLRPDAGSVTRVGTLGVAEQTLDAGPGQTVGSLVGEAIGASQRALTALDAAAEALARGSTGADDDYAAALETATVLDAWDAERRVDVALAALDAVTDRSRLLAELSVGQRYRVRLACVLGARYDMLLLDEPTNHLDAGSLDFLTASLREHPGGLALVSHDRTLLRDVAEEFLDLDPSVDGRPTLYAGGYDGWMSGRTAARERWVQAHEAQRAEHHRLAEAADAARDRLESAWRPDKGHGKHQRQSRAPGVVQAVKRRQADLEAHRISVPEPPAQLAFPDLAVRAGQPLVHCNGVTVAGRLRRPVDLRLAGGERLLVTGPNGAGKSTLLEVLAGGLAPDAGEVRQSSEARVALVGQEPPVWPARMLAHELYRDHAHRLLAAGTHSEEDLVPLGATGLLDAEARRAPVGALSAGQRSRLHLALRLAERPDLLLLDEPSNHLSAPVVDALTEALLVTRAAVVVATHDRQLLGDLAAWPRLELEGPDGG
;
A
#
# COMPACT_ATOMS: atom_id res chain seq x y z
N VAL A 1 22.64 1.51 38.15
CA VAL A 1 21.21 1.58 38.55
C VAL A 1 20.44 1.59 37.25
N ASN A 2 19.90 0.41 36.90
CA ASN A 2 19.11 0.21 35.68
C ASN A 2 17.69 0.76 35.95
N PRO A 3 17.10 1.63 35.12
CA PRO A 3 15.70 1.97 35.23
C PRO A 3 14.86 0.78 34.75
N ARG A 4 14.08 0.19 35.64
CA ARG A 4 13.05 -0.79 35.34
C ARG A 4 11.98 -0.11 34.49
N PHE A 5 11.81 -0.56 33.24
CA PHE A 5 10.62 -0.27 32.45
C PHE A 5 9.41 -0.97 33.11
N PRO A 6 8.27 -0.30 33.25
CA PRO A 6 7.06 -0.95 33.69
C PRO A 6 6.62 -1.99 32.67
N GLU A 7 6.32 -3.20 33.14
CA GLU A 7 5.67 -4.24 32.35
C GLU A 7 4.37 -3.70 31.74
N PRO A 8 4.04 -4.04 30.48
CA PRO A 8 2.75 -3.69 29.91
C PRO A 8 1.65 -4.41 30.70
N PRO A 9 0.52 -3.75 30.99
CA PRO A 9 -0.59 -4.38 31.66
C PRO A 9 -1.14 -5.49 30.75
N SER A 10 -1.04 -6.73 31.19
CA SER A 10 -1.73 -7.87 30.65
C SER A 10 -3.21 -7.77 31.03
N SER A 11 -4.00 -7.17 30.15
CA SER A 11 -5.45 -7.41 30.09
C SER A 11 -5.80 -7.55 28.61
N PRO A 12 -6.46 -8.64 28.20
CA PRO A 12 -7.07 -8.67 26.88
C PRO A 12 -8.05 -7.50 26.82
N ALA A 13 -7.91 -6.67 25.78
CA ALA A 13 -8.89 -5.64 25.48
C ALA A 13 -10.26 -6.34 25.42
N ASP A 14 -11.12 -6.02 26.37
CA ASP A 14 -12.53 -6.38 26.33
C ASP A 14 -13.04 -5.90 24.95
N HIS A 15 -13.22 -6.83 24.02
CA HIS A 15 -14.06 -6.62 22.86
C HIS A 15 -15.49 -6.46 23.39
N ARG A 16 -15.76 -5.26 23.93
CA ARG A 16 -17.11 -4.90 24.33
C ARG A 16 -17.95 -5.02 23.09
N THR A 17 -18.72 -6.09 22.99
CA THR A 17 -19.86 -6.21 22.12
C THR A 17 -20.65 -4.92 22.22
N ASP A 18 -20.64 -4.15 21.16
CA ASP A 18 -21.31 -2.86 21.11
C ASP A 18 -22.81 -3.15 21.26
N THR A 19 -23.35 -2.92 22.44
CA THR A 19 -24.77 -3.06 22.73
C THR A 19 -25.58 -1.86 22.19
N ALA A 20 -24.89 -0.91 21.54
CA ALA A 20 -25.50 0.26 20.97
C ALA A 20 -26.41 -0.13 19.79
N LEU A 21 -27.56 0.53 19.70
CA LEU A 21 -28.42 0.48 18.53
C LEU A 21 -27.81 1.32 17.40
N PRO A 22 -28.11 1.00 16.13
CA PRO A 22 -27.71 1.83 15.01
C PRO A 22 -28.15 3.28 15.22
N ALA A 23 -27.23 4.22 15.03
CA ALA A 23 -27.50 5.65 15.17
C ALA A 23 -28.06 6.28 13.87
N GLY A 24 -28.17 5.49 12.81
CA GLY A 24 -28.68 5.91 11.52
C GLY A 24 -27.95 7.14 10.97
N ALA A 25 -28.68 8.17 10.56
CA ALA A 25 -28.10 9.37 9.95
C ALA A 25 -27.15 10.17 10.89
N ALA A 26 -27.22 9.96 12.20
CA ALA A 26 -26.34 10.61 13.17
C ALA A 26 -25.00 9.86 13.36
N ALA A 27 -24.87 8.65 12.81
CA ALA A 27 -23.70 7.84 12.98
C ALA A 27 -22.47 8.47 12.30
N HIS A 28 -21.37 8.53 13.06
CA HIS A 28 -20.09 9.02 12.57
C HIS A 28 -18.94 8.48 13.40
N LEU A 29 -17.77 8.44 12.77
CA LEU A 29 -16.50 8.14 13.37
C LEU A 29 -15.54 9.26 13.02
N ARG A 30 -15.03 9.99 14.04
CA ARG A 30 -14.19 11.15 13.85
C ARG A 30 -12.90 11.02 14.63
N ALA A 31 -11.81 11.23 13.94
CA ALA A 31 -10.48 11.36 14.49
C ALA A 31 -10.01 12.81 14.35
N ASP A 32 -9.49 13.39 15.43
CA ASP A 32 -8.97 14.75 15.47
C ASP A 32 -7.52 14.73 15.97
N GLY A 33 -6.59 15.17 15.12
CA GLY A 33 -5.18 15.39 15.46
C GLY A 33 -4.45 14.15 15.98
N LEU A 34 -4.73 12.97 15.44
CA LEU A 34 -4.13 11.73 15.92
C LEU A 34 -2.62 11.71 15.68
N CYS A 35 -1.86 11.47 16.75
CA CYS A 35 -0.45 11.15 16.70
C CYS A 35 -0.21 9.77 17.31
N VAL A 36 0.61 8.96 16.64
CA VAL A 36 1.01 7.63 17.12
C VAL A 36 2.50 7.43 16.92
N VAL A 37 3.20 7.08 18.01
CA VAL A 37 4.64 6.80 18.04
C VAL A 37 4.85 5.34 18.40
N ARG A 38 5.67 4.60 17.64
CA ARG A 38 6.04 3.21 17.92
C ARG A 38 7.55 3.02 17.74
N GLY A 39 8.19 2.46 18.75
CA GLY A 39 9.62 2.23 18.73
C GLY A 39 10.46 3.52 18.56
N GLY A 40 9.96 4.66 19.02
CA GLY A 40 10.61 5.96 18.85
C GLY A 40 10.41 6.60 17.47
N ARG A 41 9.64 5.97 16.59
CA ARG A 41 9.28 6.49 15.25
C ARG A 41 7.84 6.99 15.26
N GLU A 42 7.63 8.20 14.73
CA GLU A 42 6.30 8.76 14.49
C GLU A 42 5.67 8.03 13.29
N ILE A 43 4.58 7.30 13.55
CA ILE A 43 3.85 6.53 12.55
C ILE A 43 2.72 7.36 11.94
N LEU A 44 1.98 8.08 12.81
CA LEU A 44 0.93 9.01 12.40
C LEU A 44 1.22 10.37 12.99
N ARG A 45 1.06 11.42 12.18
CA ARG A 45 1.28 12.81 12.54
C ARG A 45 0.05 13.64 12.22
N ASP A 46 -0.61 14.16 13.27
CA ASP A 46 -1.73 15.10 13.17
C ASP A 46 -2.80 14.62 12.15
N ALA A 47 -3.13 13.33 12.21
CA ALA A 47 -4.10 12.72 11.31
C ALA A 47 -5.52 13.07 11.77
N SER A 48 -6.29 13.72 10.90
CA SER A 48 -7.68 14.09 11.16
C SER A 48 -8.55 13.59 10.00
N VAL A 49 -9.63 12.87 10.35
CA VAL A 49 -10.56 12.31 9.36
C VAL A 49 -11.92 12.09 10.00
N THR A 50 -12.97 12.25 9.19
CA THR A 50 -14.34 11.95 9.60
C THR A 50 -14.96 10.97 8.61
N VAL A 51 -15.52 9.87 9.14
CA VAL A 51 -16.32 8.90 8.39
C VAL A 51 -17.77 9.05 8.84
N SER A 52 -18.64 9.44 7.94
CA SER A 52 -20.10 9.55 8.15
C SER A 52 -20.81 8.41 7.41
N VAL A 53 -22.13 8.26 7.59
CA VAL A 53 -22.93 7.22 6.91
C VAL A 53 -22.82 7.24 5.39
N ARG A 54 -22.45 8.36 4.78
CA ARG A 54 -22.29 8.46 3.32
C ARG A 54 -20.84 8.36 2.87
N SER A 55 -19.89 8.36 3.79
CA SER A 55 -18.48 8.31 3.44
C SER A 55 -18.10 6.97 2.83
N ARG A 56 -17.31 7.04 1.76
CA ARG A 56 -16.64 5.91 1.11
C ARG A 56 -15.16 6.22 1.08
N LEU A 57 -14.53 6.09 2.25
CA LEU A 57 -13.14 6.50 2.47
C LEU A 57 -12.18 5.34 2.20
N ALA A 58 -11.20 5.55 1.33
CA ALA A 58 -10.01 4.71 1.24
C ALA A 58 -8.87 5.33 2.03
N ILE A 59 -8.18 4.54 2.84
CA ILE A 59 -6.92 4.91 3.51
C ILE A 59 -5.80 4.28 2.70
N VAL A 60 -5.00 5.12 2.06
CA VAL A 60 -3.96 4.71 1.10
C VAL A 60 -2.58 5.17 1.55
N GLY A 61 -1.56 4.63 0.92
CA GLY A 61 -0.15 4.92 1.21
C GLY A 61 0.70 3.65 1.17
N GLU A 62 2.01 3.83 1.17
CA GLU A 62 2.96 2.71 1.17
C GLU A 62 2.86 1.85 2.44
N ASN A 63 3.39 0.61 2.35
CA ASN A 63 3.45 -0.26 3.51
C ASN A 63 4.33 0.35 4.62
N GLY A 64 3.82 0.30 5.86
CA GLY A 64 4.48 0.91 7.01
C GLY A 64 4.17 2.39 7.22
N ARG A 65 3.30 3.01 6.43
CA ARG A 65 2.84 4.41 6.61
C ARG A 65 1.74 4.58 7.65
N GLY A 66 1.32 3.50 8.31
CA GLY A 66 0.37 3.59 9.42
C GLY A 66 -1.09 3.37 9.04
N LYS A 67 -1.40 2.80 7.87
CA LYS A 67 -2.78 2.49 7.44
C LYS A 67 -3.55 1.67 8.47
N SER A 68 -3.05 0.48 8.80
CA SER A 68 -3.65 -0.38 9.84
C SER A 68 -3.61 0.28 11.22
N THR A 69 -2.54 1.05 11.54
CA THR A 69 -2.44 1.80 12.80
C THR A 69 -3.58 2.81 12.93
N LEU A 70 -3.91 3.52 11.85
CA LEU A 70 -5.04 4.44 11.82
C LEU A 70 -6.37 3.70 11.97
N LEU A 71 -6.57 2.58 11.27
CA LEU A 71 -7.77 1.75 11.43
C LEU A 71 -7.92 1.25 12.88
N HIS A 72 -6.85 0.75 13.50
CA HIS A 72 -6.87 0.31 14.91
C HIS A 72 -7.18 1.47 15.87
N ALA A 73 -6.67 2.67 15.61
CA ALA A 73 -7.01 3.85 16.40
C ALA A 73 -8.49 4.22 16.24
N LEU A 74 -9.02 4.20 15.01
CA LEU A 74 -10.44 4.43 14.70
C LEU A 74 -11.34 3.35 15.32
N ALA A 75 -10.92 2.09 15.29
CA ALA A 75 -11.62 0.98 15.93
C ALA A 75 -11.61 1.07 17.47
N GLY A 76 -10.70 1.86 18.05
CA GLY A 76 -10.51 1.98 19.49
C GLY A 76 -9.67 0.84 20.11
N THR A 77 -9.11 -0.03 19.27
CA THR A 77 -8.21 -1.12 19.70
C THR A 77 -6.79 -0.60 19.99
N LEU A 78 -6.44 0.57 19.45
CA LEU A 78 -5.19 1.26 19.71
C LEU A 78 -5.44 2.66 20.27
N ARG A 79 -4.84 2.95 21.45
CA ARG A 79 -4.88 4.29 22.03
C ARG A 79 -3.81 5.17 21.37
N PRO A 80 -4.16 6.32 20.79
CA PRO A 80 -3.20 7.27 20.25
C PRO A 80 -2.39 7.96 21.35
N ASP A 81 -1.18 8.41 21.03
CA ASP A 81 -0.33 9.18 21.97
C ASP A 81 -0.83 10.63 22.12
N ALA A 82 -1.46 11.19 21.07
CA ALA A 82 -2.16 12.48 21.12
C ALA A 82 -3.35 12.46 20.16
N GLY A 83 -4.27 13.41 20.35
CA GLY A 83 -5.53 13.50 19.62
C GLY A 83 -6.65 12.71 20.27
N SER A 84 -7.79 12.62 19.59
CA SER A 84 -8.98 11.94 20.11
C SER A 84 -9.76 11.25 18.99
N VAL A 85 -10.49 10.19 19.36
CA VAL A 85 -11.45 9.51 18.49
C VAL A 85 -12.83 9.56 19.13
N THR A 86 -13.83 10.03 18.39
CA THR A 86 -15.23 10.04 18.79
C THR A 86 -16.02 9.10 17.89
N ARG A 87 -16.86 8.26 18.48
CA ARG A 87 -17.72 7.33 17.77
C ARG A 87 -19.18 7.46 18.21
N VAL A 88 -20.06 7.54 17.23
CA VAL A 88 -21.52 7.46 17.40
C VAL A 88 -22.03 6.40 16.44
N GLY A 89 -22.76 5.42 16.94
CA GLY A 89 -23.29 4.30 16.17
C GLY A 89 -22.49 3.01 16.31
N THR A 90 -22.94 1.97 15.59
CA THR A 90 -22.38 0.62 15.60
C THR A 90 -21.22 0.50 14.61
N LEU A 91 -20.21 -0.31 14.97
CA LEU A 91 -18.99 -0.47 14.20
C LEU A 91 -18.68 -1.93 13.91
N GLY A 92 -18.60 -2.28 12.62
CA GLY A 92 -18.08 -3.56 12.13
C GLY A 92 -16.61 -3.42 11.74
N VAL A 93 -15.75 -4.31 12.26
CA VAL A 93 -14.32 -4.30 11.96
C VAL A 93 -13.91 -5.65 11.38
N ALA A 94 -13.27 -5.66 10.22
CA ALA A 94 -12.61 -6.82 9.66
C ALA A 94 -11.10 -6.54 9.59
N GLU A 95 -10.38 -7.02 10.61
CA GLU A 95 -8.92 -6.93 10.70
C GLU A 95 -8.27 -8.12 9.98
N GLN A 96 -7.06 -7.92 9.48
CA GLN A 96 -6.31 -8.92 8.72
C GLN A 96 -6.05 -10.22 9.49
N THR A 97 -5.94 -10.14 10.81
CA THR A 97 -5.73 -11.30 11.68
C THR A 97 -6.88 -11.40 12.69
N LEU A 98 -7.49 -12.56 12.77
CA LEU A 98 -8.46 -12.89 13.80
C LEU A 98 -7.83 -13.87 14.80
N ASP A 99 -7.62 -13.41 16.03
CA ASP A 99 -7.20 -14.28 17.10
C ASP A 99 -8.39 -15.15 17.52
N ALA A 100 -8.23 -16.48 17.38
CA ALA A 100 -9.24 -17.43 17.83
C ALA A 100 -9.11 -17.64 19.33
N GLY A 101 -10.08 -17.18 20.08
CA GLY A 101 -10.19 -17.50 21.51
C GLY A 101 -10.44 -19.00 21.74
N PRO A 102 -10.07 -19.53 22.91
CA PRO A 102 -10.34 -20.91 23.24
C PRO A 102 -11.85 -21.26 23.13
N GLY A 103 -12.17 -22.28 22.35
CA GLY A 103 -13.55 -22.77 22.19
C GLY A 103 -14.46 -21.92 21.30
N GLN A 104 -13.97 -20.87 20.66
CA GLN A 104 -14.76 -20.09 19.71
C GLN A 104 -15.06 -20.90 18.44
N THR A 105 -16.32 -20.88 18.00
CA THR A 105 -16.80 -21.52 16.78
C THR A 105 -17.27 -20.51 15.74
N VAL A 106 -17.47 -20.94 14.50
CA VAL A 106 -18.12 -20.13 13.47
C VAL A 106 -19.49 -19.63 13.95
N GLY A 107 -20.28 -20.51 14.62
CA GLY A 107 -21.58 -20.15 15.18
C GLY A 107 -21.51 -19.08 16.26
N SER A 108 -20.49 -19.12 17.15
CA SER A 108 -20.30 -18.08 18.16
C SER A 108 -19.99 -16.72 17.54
N LEU A 109 -19.14 -16.69 16.49
CA LEU A 109 -18.80 -15.45 15.79
C LEU A 109 -20.01 -14.85 15.06
N VAL A 110 -20.83 -15.70 14.43
CA VAL A 110 -22.08 -15.25 13.80
C VAL A 110 -23.06 -14.73 14.85
N GLY A 111 -23.27 -15.47 15.95
CA GLY A 111 -24.12 -15.04 17.05
C GLY A 111 -23.69 -13.70 17.66
N GLU A 112 -22.39 -13.46 17.77
CA GLU A 112 -21.84 -12.15 18.17
C GLU A 112 -22.23 -11.05 17.17
N ALA A 113 -22.05 -11.29 15.88
CA ALA A 113 -22.31 -10.30 14.83
C ALA A 113 -23.79 -9.90 14.73
N ILE A 114 -24.71 -10.87 14.85
CA ILE A 114 -26.17 -10.61 14.77
C ILE A 114 -26.85 -10.55 16.14
N GLY A 115 -26.08 -10.52 17.22
CA GLY A 115 -26.61 -10.58 18.60
C GLY A 115 -27.58 -9.44 18.92
N ALA A 116 -27.39 -8.24 18.36
CA ALA A 116 -28.31 -7.14 18.50
C ALA A 116 -29.67 -7.46 17.87
N SER A 117 -29.67 -8.01 16.65
CA SER A 117 -30.88 -8.44 15.94
C SER A 117 -31.62 -9.55 16.68
N GLN A 118 -30.90 -10.55 17.20
CA GLN A 118 -31.49 -11.65 17.98
C GLN A 118 -32.14 -11.14 19.27
N ARG A 119 -31.48 -10.23 19.99
CA ARG A 119 -32.04 -9.60 21.18
C ARG A 119 -33.30 -8.78 20.86
N ALA A 120 -33.29 -8.04 19.74
CA ALA A 120 -34.44 -7.26 19.31
C ALA A 120 -35.66 -8.14 19.01
N LEU A 121 -35.46 -9.27 18.32
CA LEU A 121 -36.54 -10.24 18.06
C LEU A 121 -37.06 -10.87 19.37
N THR A 122 -36.16 -11.26 20.27
CA THR A 122 -36.56 -11.81 21.59
C THR A 122 -37.34 -10.78 22.41
N ALA A 123 -36.94 -9.51 22.38
CA ALA A 123 -37.66 -8.43 23.04
C ALA A 123 -39.04 -8.19 22.42
N LEU A 124 -39.14 -8.26 21.08
CA LEU A 124 -40.42 -8.13 20.35
C LEU A 124 -41.39 -9.26 20.70
N ASP A 125 -40.92 -10.50 20.73
CA ASP A 125 -41.71 -11.66 21.13
C ASP A 125 -42.25 -11.51 22.57
N ALA A 126 -41.35 -11.11 23.52
CA ALA A 126 -41.73 -10.87 24.90
C ALA A 126 -42.74 -9.73 25.05
N ALA A 127 -42.58 -8.64 24.30
CA ALA A 127 -43.52 -7.52 24.28
C ALA A 127 -44.89 -7.90 23.66
N ALA A 128 -44.88 -8.70 22.59
CA ALA A 128 -46.11 -9.24 21.98
C ALA A 128 -46.90 -10.11 22.97
N GLU A 129 -46.21 -10.98 23.74
CA GLU A 129 -46.85 -11.78 24.79
C GLU A 129 -47.41 -10.91 25.93
N ALA A 130 -46.69 -9.86 26.36
CA ALA A 130 -47.15 -8.93 27.37
C ALA A 130 -48.42 -8.18 26.91
N LEU A 131 -48.43 -7.74 25.64
CA LEU A 131 -49.58 -7.10 24.99
C LEU A 131 -50.79 -8.05 24.95
N ALA A 132 -50.58 -9.31 24.56
CA ALA A 132 -51.62 -10.31 24.53
C ALA A 132 -52.23 -10.62 25.92
N ARG A 133 -51.44 -10.44 27.00
CA ARG A 133 -51.89 -10.57 28.39
C ARG A 133 -52.56 -9.30 28.92
N GLY A 134 -52.58 -8.21 28.19
CA GLY A 134 -53.16 -6.94 28.60
C GLY A 134 -52.38 -6.22 29.71
N SER A 135 -51.02 -6.41 29.75
CA SER A 135 -50.17 -5.76 30.72
C SER A 135 -50.14 -4.23 30.53
N THR A 136 -50.10 -3.47 31.61
CA THR A 136 -50.03 -2.01 31.56
C THR A 136 -48.74 -1.54 30.90
N GLY A 137 -48.85 -0.65 29.87
CA GLY A 137 -47.71 -0.13 29.12
C GLY A 137 -47.22 -1.07 28.00
N ALA A 138 -47.82 -2.24 27.79
CA ALA A 138 -47.39 -3.22 26.80
C ALA A 138 -47.51 -2.70 25.36
N ASP A 139 -48.41 -1.74 25.10
CA ASP A 139 -48.56 -1.10 23.77
C ASP A 139 -47.30 -0.31 23.40
N ASP A 140 -46.78 0.50 24.35
CA ASP A 140 -45.57 1.31 24.16
C ASP A 140 -44.32 0.39 24.05
N ASP A 141 -44.25 -0.64 24.89
CA ASP A 141 -43.14 -1.62 24.85
C ASP A 141 -43.10 -2.38 23.53
N TYR A 142 -44.26 -2.79 23.01
CA TYR A 142 -44.36 -3.47 21.72
C TYR A 142 -43.95 -2.54 20.56
N ALA A 143 -44.43 -1.29 20.57
CA ALA A 143 -44.10 -0.32 19.55
C ALA A 143 -42.56 -0.04 19.52
N ALA A 144 -41.95 0.12 20.67
CA ALA A 144 -40.48 0.34 20.79
C ALA A 144 -39.67 -0.88 20.35
N ALA A 145 -40.10 -2.10 20.72
CA ALA A 145 -39.46 -3.33 20.31
C ALA A 145 -39.57 -3.57 18.80
N LEU A 146 -40.77 -3.28 18.21
CA LEU A 146 -40.99 -3.38 16.77
C LEU A 146 -40.14 -2.38 15.99
N GLU A 147 -40.09 -1.14 16.46
CA GLU A 147 -39.21 -0.12 15.87
C GLU A 147 -37.73 -0.57 15.87
N THR A 148 -37.26 -1.06 17.01
CA THR A 148 -35.88 -1.59 17.15
C THR A 148 -35.61 -2.74 16.20
N ALA A 149 -36.50 -3.74 16.12
CA ALA A 149 -36.36 -4.87 15.21
C ALA A 149 -36.40 -4.42 13.73
N THR A 150 -37.20 -3.39 13.41
CA THR A 150 -37.30 -2.82 12.06
C THR A 150 -36.05 -2.07 11.67
N VAL A 151 -35.50 -1.23 12.56
CA VAL A 151 -34.24 -0.49 12.34
C VAL A 151 -33.08 -1.44 12.08
N LEU A 152 -33.01 -2.54 12.84
CA LEU A 152 -31.99 -3.58 12.67
C LEU A 152 -32.23 -4.51 11.48
N ASP A 153 -33.43 -4.44 10.84
CA ASP A 153 -33.86 -5.45 9.87
C ASP A 153 -33.60 -6.87 10.40
N ALA A 154 -34.06 -7.10 11.64
CA ALA A 154 -33.58 -8.19 12.48
C ALA A 154 -33.99 -9.57 11.94
N TRP A 155 -35.11 -9.68 11.27
CA TRP A 155 -35.67 -10.93 10.69
C TRP A 155 -34.76 -11.54 9.62
N ASP A 156 -34.00 -10.72 8.90
CA ASP A 156 -33.15 -11.13 7.79
C ASP A 156 -31.68 -11.27 8.18
N ALA A 157 -31.31 -10.97 9.43
CA ALA A 157 -29.90 -10.87 9.85
C ALA A 157 -29.13 -12.19 9.65
N GLU A 158 -29.74 -13.32 10.02
CA GLU A 158 -29.10 -14.64 9.87
C GLU A 158 -28.95 -15.02 8.39
N ARG A 159 -30.02 -14.82 7.59
CA ARG A 159 -29.99 -15.08 6.15
C ARG A 159 -28.93 -14.25 5.43
N ARG A 160 -28.76 -12.97 5.80
CA ARG A 160 -27.71 -12.12 5.21
C ARG A 160 -26.31 -12.66 5.47
N VAL A 161 -26.05 -13.12 6.70
CA VAL A 161 -24.74 -13.73 7.04
C VAL A 161 -24.55 -15.04 6.28
N ASP A 162 -25.59 -15.89 6.16
CA ASP A 162 -25.50 -17.14 5.40
C ASP A 162 -25.20 -16.91 3.92
N VAL A 163 -25.84 -15.92 3.32
CA VAL A 163 -25.57 -15.50 1.93
C VAL A 163 -24.13 -15.02 1.78
N ALA A 164 -23.65 -14.21 2.73
CA ALA A 164 -22.28 -13.70 2.70
C ALA A 164 -21.25 -14.83 2.90
N LEU A 165 -21.51 -15.79 3.81
CA LEU A 165 -20.64 -16.95 4.00
C LEU A 165 -20.51 -17.78 2.73
N ALA A 166 -21.64 -18.05 2.05
CA ALA A 166 -21.67 -18.81 0.82
C ALA A 166 -20.94 -18.07 -0.32
N ALA A 167 -21.21 -16.76 -0.48
CA ALA A 167 -20.62 -15.96 -1.55
C ALA A 167 -19.12 -15.71 -1.40
N LEU A 168 -18.61 -15.70 -0.16
CA LEU A 168 -17.18 -15.58 0.13
C LEU A 168 -16.45 -16.94 0.21
N ASP A 169 -17.09 -18.03 -0.17
CA ASP A 169 -16.56 -19.39 -0.01
C ASP A 169 -15.99 -19.61 1.41
N ALA A 170 -16.73 -19.13 2.41
CA ALA A 170 -16.37 -19.24 3.81
C ALA A 170 -16.96 -20.51 4.42
N VAL A 171 -16.40 -20.94 5.56
CA VAL A 171 -16.90 -22.13 6.28
C VAL A 171 -18.30 -21.84 6.83
N THR A 172 -19.29 -22.65 6.43
CA THR A 172 -20.71 -22.51 6.82
C THR A 172 -21.08 -23.37 8.03
N ASP A 173 -20.29 -24.40 8.37
CA ASP A 173 -20.50 -25.27 9.53
C ASP A 173 -20.32 -24.47 10.82
N ARG A 174 -21.43 -24.17 11.49
CA ARG A 174 -21.49 -23.38 12.72
C ARG A 174 -20.78 -24.02 13.91
N SER A 175 -20.60 -25.34 13.91
CA SER A 175 -19.95 -26.08 15.00
C SER A 175 -18.42 -26.08 14.91
N ARG A 176 -17.88 -25.71 13.76
CA ARG A 176 -16.45 -25.72 13.49
C ARG A 176 -15.70 -24.74 14.37
N LEU A 177 -14.62 -25.20 15.01
CA LEU A 177 -13.77 -24.35 15.84
C LEU A 177 -12.96 -23.38 14.97
N LEU A 178 -12.90 -22.09 15.33
CA LEU A 178 -12.09 -21.10 14.62
C LEU A 178 -10.59 -21.45 14.66
N ALA A 179 -10.13 -22.09 15.72
CA ALA A 179 -8.72 -22.52 15.85
C ALA A 179 -8.30 -23.57 14.81
N GLU A 180 -9.25 -24.34 14.27
CA GLU A 180 -8.99 -25.36 13.24
C GLU A 180 -8.94 -24.79 11.82
N LEU A 181 -9.41 -23.56 11.64
CA LEU A 181 -9.46 -22.89 10.35
C LEU A 181 -8.09 -22.26 10.01
N SER A 182 -7.76 -22.24 8.72
CA SER A 182 -6.63 -21.44 8.25
C SER A 182 -6.89 -19.93 8.47
N VAL A 183 -5.84 -19.12 8.43
CA VAL A 183 -5.96 -17.66 8.58
C VAL A 183 -6.94 -17.09 7.56
N GLY A 184 -6.83 -17.49 6.28
CA GLY A 184 -7.74 -17.03 5.22
C GLY A 184 -9.19 -17.48 5.43
N GLN A 185 -9.43 -18.72 5.92
CA GLN A 185 -10.77 -19.19 6.24
C GLN A 185 -11.40 -18.40 7.39
N ARG A 186 -10.65 -18.15 8.46
CA ARG A 186 -11.10 -17.31 9.58
C ARG A 186 -11.46 -15.91 9.12
N TYR A 187 -10.60 -15.32 8.28
CA TYR A 187 -10.83 -14.00 7.75
C TYR A 187 -12.12 -13.93 6.92
N ARG A 188 -12.35 -14.89 6.00
CA ARG A 188 -13.57 -14.95 5.20
C ARG A 188 -14.84 -15.08 6.04
N VAL A 189 -14.81 -15.90 7.11
CA VAL A 189 -15.94 -15.99 8.07
C VAL A 189 -16.17 -14.64 8.75
N ARG A 190 -15.11 -13.97 9.25
CA ARG A 190 -15.24 -12.65 9.89
C ARG A 190 -15.80 -11.60 8.93
N LEU A 191 -15.30 -11.56 7.70
CA LEU A 191 -15.77 -10.63 6.67
C LEU A 191 -17.25 -10.86 6.35
N ALA A 192 -17.67 -12.12 6.20
CA ALA A 192 -19.08 -12.46 5.99
C ALA A 192 -19.99 -11.99 7.14
N CYS A 193 -19.54 -12.18 8.39
CA CYS A 193 -20.26 -11.68 9.56
C CYS A 193 -20.40 -10.16 9.55
N VAL A 194 -19.31 -9.44 9.24
CA VAL A 194 -19.29 -7.98 9.20
C VAL A 194 -20.20 -7.43 8.10
N LEU A 195 -20.19 -8.04 6.91
CA LEU A 195 -21.04 -7.62 5.80
C LEU A 195 -22.52 -7.92 6.04
N GLY A 196 -22.84 -9.06 6.69
CA GLY A 196 -24.22 -9.47 6.97
C GLY A 196 -24.89 -8.75 8.14
N ALA A 197 -24.13 -8.18 9.08
CA ALA A 197 -24.66 -7.64 10.33
C ALA A 197 -25.23 -6.21 10.26
N ARG A 198 -25.05 -5.49 9.17
CA ARG A 198 -25.56 -4.11 8.96
C ARG A 198 -25.15 -3.11 10.03
N TYR A 199 -23.85 -2.93 10.21
CA TYR A 199 -23.31 -1.87 11.07
C TYR A 199 -23.48 -0.48 10.43
N ASP A 200 -23.55 0.58 11.26
CA ASP A 200 -23.54 1.97 10.79
C ASP A 200 -22.23 2.34 10.10
N MET A 201 -21.12 1.75 10.56
CA MET A 201 -19.78 2.00 10.04
C MET A 201 -19.04 0.68 9.83
N LEU A 202 -18.28 0.59 8.75
CA LEU A 202 -17.36 -0.52 8.47
C LEU A 202 -15.91 -0.04 8.42
N LEU A 203 -15.04 -0.74 9.11
CA LEU A 203 -13.58 -0.60 8.99
C LEU A 203 -13.00 -1.92 8.46
N LEU A 204 -12.40 -1.87 7.28
CA LEU A 204 -11.89 -3.06 6.59
C LEU A 204 -10.40 -2.90 6.30
N ASP A 205 -9.58 -3.84 6.78
CA ASP A 205 -8.15 -3.88 6.50
C ASP A 205 -7.83 -5.00 5.50
N GLU A 206 -7.45 -4.61 4.28
CA GLU A 206 -7.12 -5.49 3.15
C GLU A 206 -8.20 -6.56 2.88
N PRO A 207 -9.47 -6.17 2.66
CA PRO A 207 -10.58 -7.12 2.54
C PRO A 207 -10.52 -8.02 1.32
N THR A 208 -9.65 -7.74 0.38
CA THR A 208 -9.46 -8.51 -0.86
C THR A 208 -8.53 -9.71 -0.70
N ASN A 209 -7.78 -9.79 0.40
CA ASN A 209 -6.84 -10.87 0.63
C ASN A 209 -7.56 -12.22 0.76
N HIS A 210 -7.03 -13.24 0.09
CA HIS A 210 -7.54 -14.61 0.11
C HIS A 210 -8.93 -14.80 -0.53
N LEU A 211 -9.42 -13.84 -1.33
CA LEU A 211 -10.66 -13.93 -2.09
C LEU A 211 -10.38 -14.31 -3.55
N ASP A 212 -11.25 -15.12 -4.12
CA ASP A 212 -11.29 -15.39 -5.55
C ASP A 212 -12.11 -14.31 -6.31
N ALA A 213 -12.18 -14.40 -7.63
CA ALA A 213 -12.86 -13.41 -8.45
C ALA A 213 -14.35 -13.25 -8.10
N GLY A 214 -15.07 -14.36 -7.87
CA GLY A 214 -16.48 -14.33 -7.52
C GLY A 214 -16.73 -13.68 -6.14
N SER A 215 -15.89 -14.01 -5.16
CA SER A 215 -15.93 -13.41 -3.82
C SER A 215 -15.58 -11.91 -3.85
N LEU A 216 -14.66 -11.49 -4.73
CA LEU A 216 -14.31 -10.07 -4.92
C LEU A 216 -15.48 -9.28 -5.54
N ASP A 217 -16.20 -9.86 -6.51
CA ASP A 217 -17.36 -9.24 -7.10
C ASP A 217 -18.49 -9.08 -6.08
N PHE A 218 -18.74 -10.11 -5.28
CA PHE A 218 -19.70 -10.03 -4.17
C PHE A 218 -19.31 -8.98 -3.13
N LEU A 219 -18.03 -8.93 -2.72
CA LEU A 219 -17.52 -7.92 -1.79
C LEU A 219 -17.74 -6.51 -2.34
N THR A 220 -17.35 -6.28 -3.60
CA THR A 220 -17.49 -4.97 -4.26
C THR A 220 -18.95 -4.53 -4.28
N ALA A 221 -19.88 -5.40 -4.69
CA ALA A 221 -21.32 -5.12 -4.70
C ALA A 221 -21.84 -4.81 -3.29
N SER A 222 -21.49 -5.64 -2.29
CA SER A 222 -21.91 -5.47 -0.90
C SER A 222 -21.44 -4.13 -0.31
N LEU A 223 -20.20 -3.71 -0.60
CA LEU A 223 -19.65 -2.43 -0.12
C LEU A 223 -20.30 -1.21 -0.80
N ARG A 224 -20.64 -1.32 -2.08
CA ARG A 224 -21.36 -0.26 -2.82
C ARG A 224 -22.78 -0.06 -2.28
N GLU A 225 -23.46 -1.16 -1.95
CA GLU A 225 -24.83 -1.17 -1.47
C GLU A 225 -24.93 -0.93 0.05
N HIS A 226 -23.81 -0.95 0.77
CA HIS A 226 -23.82 -0.76 2.22
C HIS A 226 -24.43 0.59 2.59
N PRO A 227 -25.49 0.64 3.44
CA PRO A 227 -26.18 1.89 3.76
C PRO A 227 -25.38 2.82 4.68
N GLY A 228 -24.43 2.28 5.42
CA GLY A 228 -23.62 2.99 6.39
C GLY A 228 -22.32 3.53 5.82
N GLY A 229 -21.50 4.14 6.67
CA GLY A 229 -20.17 4.66 6.33
C GLY A 229 -19.13 3.54 6.17
N LEU A 230 -18.13 3.79 5.34
CA LEU A 230 -17.06 2.85 5.06
C LEU A 230 -15.70 3.54 5.13
N ALA A 231 -14.75 2.93 5.85
CA ALA A 231 -13.33 3.21 5.69
C ALA A 231 -12.58 1.90 5.42
N LEU A 232 -11.82 1.88 4.33
CA LEU A 232 -11.10 0.67 3.91
C LEU A 232 -9.64 0.95 3.60
N VAL A 233 -8.78 -0.02 3.93
CA VAL A 233 -7.41 -0.13 3.44
C VAL A 233 -7.41 -1.22 2.39
N SER A 234 -6.93 -0.94 1.19
CA SER A 234 -6.75 -1.96 0.16
C SER A 234 -5.65 -1.59 -0.82
N HIS A 235 -5.04 -2.60 -1.42
CA HIS A 235 -4.14 -2.47 -2.56
C HIS A 235 -4.83 -2.84 -3.88
N ASP A 236 -6.06 -3.36 -3.86
CA ASP A 236 -6.85 -3.67 -5.06
C ASP A 236 -7.39 -2.38 -5.67
N ARG A 237 -6.78 -1.96 -6.79
CA ARG A 237 -7.11 -0.73 -7.50
C ARG A 237 -8.54 -0.77 -8.08
N THR A 238 -9.04 -1.94 -8.45
CA THR A 238 -10.41 -2.12 -8.95
C THR A 238 -11.40 -1.83 -7.83
N LEU A 239 -11.22 -2.46 -6.65
CA LEU A 239 -12.06 -2.20 -5.49
C LEU A 239 -12.03 -0.72 -5.09
N LEU A 240 -10.83 -0.11 -5.02
CA LEU A 240 -10.67 1.31 -4.70
C LEU A 240 -11.40 2.22 -5.69
N ARG A 241 -11.34 1.92 -7.00
CA ARG A 241 -12.01 2.68 -8.05
C ARG A 241 -13.52 2.54 -8.01
N ASP A 242 -14.02 1.33 -7.70
CA ASP A 242 -15.43 1.02 -7.72
C ASP A 242 -16.18 1.47 -6.47
N VAL A 243 -15.50 1.58 -5.32
CA VAL A 243 -16.13 1.80 -4.02
C VAL A 243 -15.76 3.14 -3.39
N ALA A 244 -14.50 3.58 -3.49
CA ALA A 244 -14.02 4.75 -2.76
C ALA A 244 -14.32 6.07 -3.50
N GLU A 245 -14.85 7.05 -2.77
CA GLU A 245 -15.12 8.41 -3.23
C GLU A 245 -14.11 9.43 -2.68
N GLU A 246 -13.54 9.11 -1.50
CA GLU A 246 -12.55 9.93 -0.80
C GLU A 246 -11.32 9.08 -0.47
N PHE A 247 -10.14 9.70 -0.54
CA PHE A 247 -8.85 9.04 -0.31
C PHE A 247 -8.05 9.81 0.73
N LEU A 248 -7.77 9.20 1.88
CA LEU A 248 -6.83 9.70 2.86
C LEU A 248 -5.45 9.12 2.56
N ASP A 249 -4.58 9.92 1.99
CA ASP A 249 -3.22 9.53 1.61
C ASP A 249 -2.25 9.78 2.77
N LEU A 250 -1.62 8.71 3.27
CA LEU A 250 -0.63 8.73 4.34
C LEU A 250 0.81 8.82 3.83
N ASP A 251 1.02 8.88 2.51
CA ASP A 251 2.35 9.06 1.95
C ASP A 251 2.90 10.46 2.27
N PRO A 252 4.22 10.65 2.16
CA PRO A 252 4.85 11.92 2.50
C PRO A 252 4.24 13.11 1.76
N SER A 253 3.94 14.16 2.50
CA SER A 253 3.48 15.46 2.04
C SER A 253 4.47 16.56 2.43
N VAL A 254 4.31 17.76 1.91
CA VAL A 254 5.18 18.93 2.21
C VAL A 254 5.23 19.21 3.72
N ASP A 255 4.10 19.09 4.41
CA ASP A 255 3.97 19.38 5.84
C ASP A 255 4.03 18.11 6.72
N GLY A 256 4.17 16.94 6.11
CA GLY A 256 4.25 15.64 6.80
C GLY A 256 2.92 15.15 7.37
N ARG A 257 1.78 15.73 6.95
CA ARG A 257 0.43 15.35 7.38
C ARG A 257 -0.27 14.50 6.33
N PRO A 258 -1.20 13.62 6.74
CA PRO A 258 -2.09 12.96 5.80
C PRO A 258 -2.89 13.96 4.96
N THR A 259 -3.09 13.65 3.69
CA THR A 259 -3.84 14.51 2.77
C THR A 259 -5.11 13.83 2.32
N LEU A 260 -6.26 14.52 2.45
CA LEU A 260 -7.55 14.03 1.98
C LEU A 260 -7.82 14.52 0.56
N TYR A 261 -8.14 13.60 -0.33
CA TYR A 261 -8.52 13.86 -1.72
C TYR A 261 -9.96 13.38 -1.95
N ALA A 262 -10.74 14.17 -2.67
CA ALA A 262 -12.08 13.83 -3.13
C ALA A 262 -12.11 13.60 -4.65
N GLY A 263 -13.22 13.06 -5.16
CA GLY A 263 -13.42 12.83 -6.61
C GLY A 263 -13.00 11.44 -7.07
N GLY A 264 -13.07 10.46 -6.16
CA GLY A 264 -12.78 9.07 -6.46
C GLY A 264 -11.30 8.81 -6.77
N TYR A 265 -11.02 7.67 -7.36
CA TYR A 265 -9.65 7.23 -7.68
C TYR A 265 -8.91 8.23 -8.59
N ASP A 266 -9.57 8.71 -9.64
CA ASP A 266 -8.96 9.63 -10.60
C ASP A 266 -8.71 11.03 -9.99
N GLY A 267 -9.62 11.47 -9.08
CA GLY A 267 -9.44 12.69 -8.30
C GLY A 267 -8.25 12.60 -7.35
N TRP A 268 -8.07 11.45 -6.69
CA TRP A 268 -6.89 11.20 -5.87
C TRP A 268 -5.59 11.22 -6.68
N MET A 269 -5.53 10.49 -7.80
CA MET A 269 -4.32 10.42 -8.64
C MET A 269 -3.93 11.78 -9.21
N SER A 270 -4.89 12.52 -9.75
CA SER A 270 -4.66 13.87 -10.30
C SER A 270 -4.29 14.88 -9.21
N GLY A 271 -4.99 14.85 -8.07
CA GLY A 271 -4.71 15.70 -6.91
C GLY A 271 -3.33 15.47 -6.33
N ARG A 272 -2.92 14.21 -6.20
CA ARG A 272 -1.58 13.79 -5.76
C ARG A 272 -0.49 14.27 -6.73
N THR A 273 -0.69 14.10 -8.03
CA THR A 273 0.24 14.59 -9.06
C THR A 273 0.42 16.09 -8.96
N ALA A 274 -0.67 16.85 -8.92
CA ALA A 274 -0.63 18.31 -8.79
C ALA A 274 0.01 18.78 -7.46
N ALA A 275 -0.25 18.08 -6.34
CA ALA A 275 0.38 18.39 -5.06
C ALA A 275 1.89 18.18 -5.12
N ARG A 276 2.32 17.09 -5.75
CA ARG A 276 3.73 16.79 -5.95
C ARG A 276 4.43 17.81 -6.84
N GLU A 277 3.82 18.19 -7.96
CA GLU A 277 4.39 19.22 -8.85
C GLU A 277 4.62 20.54 -8.13
N ARG A 278 3.63 20.99 -7.32
CA ARG A 278 3.79 22.17 -6.48
C ARG A 278 4.93 22.01 -5.47
N TRP A 279 5.07 20.83 -4.89
CA TRP A 279 6.15 20.52 -3.94
C TRP A 279 7.52 20.62 -4.61
N VAL A 280 7.69 19.98 -5.79
CA VAL A 280 8.93 20.05 -6.59
C VAL A 280 9.27 21.50 -6.90
N GLN A 281 8.31 22.26 -7.43
CA GLN A 281 8.51 23.68 -7.77
C GLN A 281 8.93 24.52 -6.53
N ALA A 282 8.26 24.32 -5.40
CA ALA A 282 8.60 25.04 -4.18
C ALA A 282 10.01 24.69 -3.65
N HIS A 283 10.38 23.41 -3.69
CA HIS A 283 11.71 22.96 -3.28
C HIS A 283 12.81 23.50 -4.23
N GLU A 284 12.60 23.40 -5.55
CA GLU A 284 13.55 23.91 -6.56
C GLU A 284 13.72 25.43 -6.45
N ALA A 285 12.64 26.19 -6.25
CA ALA A 285 12.70 27.62 -6.05
C ALA A 285 13.53 28.01 -4.82
N GLN A 286 13.32 27.34 -3.68
CA GLN A 286 14.13 27.56 -2.47
C GLN A 286 15.58 27.16 -2.68
N ARG A 287 15.84 26.05 -3.37
CA ARG A 287 17.19 25.59 -3.68
C ARG A 287 17.94 26.56 -4.57
N ALA A 288 17.29 27.06 -5.63
CA ALA A 288 17.86 28.06 -6.53
C ALA A 288 18.18 29.37 -5.81
N GLU A 289 17.28 29.87 -4.95
CA GLU A 289 17.52 31.06 -4.16
C GLU A 289 18.66 30.86 -3.14
N HIS A 290 18.68 29.72 -2.44
CA HIS A 290 19.78 29.39 -1.53
C HIS A 290 21.13 29.35 -2.26
N HIS A 291 21.18 28.74 -3.46
CA HIS A 291 22.39 28.70 -4.28
C HIS A 291 22.84 30.10 -4.69
N ARG A 292 21.92 30.95 -5.17
CA ARG A 292 22.17 32.34 -5.53
C ARG A 292 22.76 33.14 -4.34
N LEU A 293 22.19 32.95 -3.14
CA LEU A 293 22.68 33.63 -1.93
C LEU A 293 24.04 33.09 -1.49
N ALA A 294 24.30 31.79 -1.63
CA ALA A 294 25.60 31.16 -1.34
C ALA A 294 26.70 31.71 -2.27
N GLU A 295 26.46 31.74 -3.58
CA GLU A 295 27.39 32.33 -4.54
C GLU A 295 27.68 33.80 -4.24
N ALA A 296 26.63 34.58 -3.87
CA ALA A 296 26.80 35.98 -3.50
C ALA A 296 27.61 36.17 -2.22
N ALA A 297 27.49 35.22 -1.25
CA ALA A 297 28.28 35.23 -0.03
C ALA A 297 29.75 34.87 -0.29
N ASP A 298 29.99 33.86 -1.12
CA ASP A 298 31.35 33.44 -1.51
C ASP A 298 32.05 34.52 -2.33
N ALA A 299 31.37 35.12 -3.33
CA ALA A 299 31.92 36.26 -4.07
C ALA A 299 32.25 37.49 -3.18
N ALA A 300 31.48 37.70 -2.09
CA ALA A 300 31.77 38.74 -1.13
C ALA A 300 33.00 38.39 -0.26
N ARG A 301 33.21 37.11 0.07
CA ARG A 301 34.35 36.61 0.81
C ARG A 301 35.64 36.72 -0.03
N ASP A 302 35.59 36.32 -1.29
CA ASP A 302 36.70 36.43 -2.23
C ASP A 302 37.16 37.88 -2.44
N ARG A 303 36.21 38.84 -2.50
CA ARG A 303 36.50 40.27 -2.54
C ARG A 303 37.20 40.77 -1.28
N LEU A 304 36.83 40.22 -0.12
CA LEU A 304 37.48 40.54 1.16
C LEU A 304 38.93 40.04 1.15
N GLU A 305 39.19 38.81 0.70
CA GLU A 305 40.50 38.19 0.63
C GLU A 305 41.41 38.86 -0.42
N SER A 306 40.87 39.19 -1.61
CA SER A 306 41.62 39.87 -2.65
C SER A 306 41.95 41.31 -2.30
N ALA A 307 41.08 42.02 -1.55
CA ALA A 307 41.30 43.37 -1.05
C ALA A 307 42.40 43.40 0.05
N TRP A 308 42.79 42.27 0.61
CA TRP A 308 43.81 42.15 1.66
C TRP A 308 45.24 41.88 1.13
N ARG A 309 45.44 41.71 -0.20
CA ARG A 309 46.81 41.60 -0.79
C ARG A 309 47.49 42.97 -0.75
N PRO A 310 48.63 43.15 -0.07
CA PRO A 310 49.33 44.43 0.00
C PRO A 310 50.01 44.72 -1.35
N ASP A 311 49.50 45.70 -2.06
CA ASP A 311 50.26 46.36 -3.14
C ASP A 311 51.33 47.21 -2.49
N LYS A 312 52.57 47.03 -2.91
CA LYS A 312 53.73 47.77 -2.42
C LYS A 312 53.64 49.22 -2.91
N GLY A 313 53.17 50.13 -2.04
CA GLY A 313 53.28 51.57 -2.22
C GLY A 313 51.96 52.29 -2.56
N HIS A 314 51.42 52.97 -1.59
CA HIS A 314 50.67 54.25 -1.53
C HIS A 314 49.52 54.22 -0.49
N GLY A 315 49.59 55.21 0.42
CA GLY A 315 48.44 55.80 1.11
C GLY A 315 47.72 55.02 2.22
N LYS A 316 48.23 55.07 3.47
CA LYS A 316 47.62 54.46 4.69
C LYS A 316 46.21 54.96 5.06
N HIS A 317 45.76 56.12 4.59
CA HIS A 317 44.51 56.76 5.05
C HIS A 317 43.24 56.40 4.28
N GLN A 318 43.31 55.93 3.05
CA GLN A 318 42.10 55.50 2.30
C GLN A 318 41.69 54.04 2.54
N ARG A 319 42.55 53.21 3.15
CA ARG A 319 42.27 51.77 3.39
C ARG A 319 41.44 51.48 4.64
N GLN A 320 41.56 52.33 5.65
CA GLN A 320 40.79 52.13 6.91
C GLN A 320 39.29 52.41 6.78
N SER A 321 38.86 53.19 5.79
CA SER A 321 37.43 53.53 5.57
C SER A 321 36.64 52.53 4.73
N ARG A 322 37.32 51.66 3.93
CA ARG A 322 36.63 50.67 3.06
C ARG A 322 36.48 49.27 3.71
N ALA A 323 37.38 48.89 4.63
CA ALA A 323 37.35 47.58 5.28
C ALA A 323 36.08 47.31 6.09
N PRO A 324 35.54 48.25 6.88
CA PRO A 324 34.27 48.03 7.62
C PRO A 324 33.07 47.75 6.71
N GLY A 325 32.96 48.42 5.57
CA GLY A 325 31.85 48.23 4.64
C GLY A 325 31.85 46.86 3.94
N VAL A 326 33.03 46.32 3.60
CA VAL A 326 33.18 45.00 2.99
C VAL A 326 32.89 43.91 4.01
N VAL A 327 33.39 44.02 5.25
CA VAL A 327 33.06 43.09 6.34
C VAL A 327 31.58 43.09 6.65
N GLN A 328 30.97 44.27 6.68
CA GLN A 328 29.51 44.39 6.92
C GLN A 328 28.71 43.79 5.78
N ALA A 329 29.16 43.91 4.54
CA ALA A 329 28.51 43.28 3.37
C ALA A 329 28.59 41.74 3.43
N VAL A 330 29.72 41.16 3.86
CA VAL A 330 29.87 39.71 4.07
C VAL A 330 28.93 39.23 5.17
N LYS A 331 28.93 39.89 6.33
CA LYS A 331 28.04 39.57 7.45
C LYS A 331 26.57 39.61 7.06
N ARG A 332 26.17 40.64 6.31
CA ARG A 332 24.78 40.79 5.83
C ARG A 332 24.41 39.63 4.91
N ARG A 333 25.24 39.25 3.95
CA ARG A 333 24.96 38.15 3.02
C ARG A 333 24.97 36.78 3.71
N GLN A 334 25.83 36.60 4.74
CA GLN A 334 25.75 35.40 5.58
C GLN A 334 24.44 35.33 6.38
N ALA A 335 23.99 36.45 6.94
CA ALA A 335 22.69 36.52 7.62
C ALA A 335 21.53 36.27 6.64
N ASP A 336 21.57 36.80 5.41
CA ASP A 336 20.59 36.56 4.38
C ASP A 336 20.56 35.05 4.01
N LEU A 337 21.71 34.40 3.87
CA LEU A 337 21.83 32.97 3.59
C LEU A 337 21.28 32.11 4.74
N GLU A 338 21.58 32.49 5.99
CA GLU A 338 21.06 31.80 7.18
C GLU A 338 19.55 31.98 7.32
N ALA A 339 18.99 33.16 6.98
CA ALA A 339 17.57 33.42 7.00
C ALA A 339 16.79 32.63 5.91
N HIS A 340 17.44 32.32 4.79
CA HIS A 340 16.84 31.60 3.66
C HIS A 340 17.25 30.14 3.63
N ARG A 341 17.21 29.44 4.75
CA ARG A 341 17.40 28.00 4.80
C ARG A 341 16.30 27.27 4.01
N ILE A 342 16.69 26.21 3.30
CA ILE A 342 15.72 25.35 2.63
C ILE A 342 14.87 24.68 3.72
N SER A 343 13.60 25.09 3.80
CA SER A 343 12.61 24.58 4.77
C SER A 343 11.66 23.56 4.14
N VAL A 344 11.47 23.63 2.82
CA VAL A 344 10.68 22.65 2.08
C VAL A 344 11.52 21.37 1.95
N PRO A 345 11.05 20.23 2.48
CA PRO A 345 11.78 18.97 2.37
C PRO A 345 11.92 18.54 0.90
N GLU A 346 12.93 17.72 0.63
CA GLU A 346 13.12 17.15 -0.71
C GLU A 346 11.93 16.23 -1.05
N PRO A 347 11.24 16.45 -2.20
CA PRO A 347 10.15 15.59 -2.60
C PRO A 347 10.66 14.15 -2.87
N PRO A 348 9.87 13.11 -2.52
CA PRO A 348 10.25 11.74 -2.86
C PRO A 348 10.48 11.58 -4.36
N ALA A 349 11.52 10.84 -4.76
CA ALA A 349 11.77 10.57 -6.18
C ALA A 349 10.62 9.74 -6.78
N GLN A 350 10.29 9.97 -8.06
CA GLN A 350 9.36 9.14 -8.82
C GLN A 350 10.08 7.94 -9.42
N LEU A 351 9.32 6.91 -9.79
CA LEU A 351 9.85 5.77 -10.51
C LEU A 351 10.55 6.24 -11.80
N ALA A 352 11.87 6.12 -11.82
CA ALA A 352 12.67 6.33 -13.01
C ALA A 352 12.89 4.98 -13.70
N PHE A 353 12.05 4.69 -14.70
CA PHE A 353 12.21 3.49 -15.50
C PHE A 353 13.29 3.75 -16.57
N PRO A 354 14.35 2.91 -16.67
CA PRO A 354 15.41 3.13 -17.65
C PRO A 354 14.91 2.94 -19.08
N ASP A 355 15.54 3.63 -20.03
CA ASP A 355 15.29 3.36 -21.45
C ASP A 355 15.92 2.00 -21.81
N LEU A 356 15.08 0.98 -21.94
CA LEU A 356 15.49 -0.37 -22.29
C LEU A 356 15.48 -0.49 -23.82
N ALA A 357 16.62 -0.21 -24.43
CA ALA A 357 16.77 -0.23 -25.87
C ALA A 357 17.13 -1.64 -26.35
N VAL A 358 16.18 -2.32 -26.98
CA VAL A 358 16.38 -3.58 -27.66
C VAL A 358 16.03 -3.43 -29.15
N ARG A 359 16.70 -4.16 -30.03
CA ARG A 359 16.34 -4.18 -31.46
C ARG A 359 15.03 -4.93 -31.65
N ALA A 360 14.02 -4.26 -32.19
CA ALA A 360 12.71 -4.86 -32.47
C ALA A 360 12.86 -6.12 -33.34
N GLY A 361 12.15 -7.19 -32.95
CA GLY A 361 12.16 -8.47 -33.68
C GLY A 361 13.43 -9.32 -33.47
N GLN A 362 14.41 -8.88 -32.67
CA GLN A 362 15.57 -9.71 -32.31
C GLN A 362 15.10 -10.91 -31.48
N PRO A 363 15.39 -12.17 -31.90
CA PRO A 363 15.03 -13.33 -31.10
C PRO A 363 15.72 -13.32 -29.74
N LEU A 364 14.96 -13.49 -28.65
CA LEU A 364 15.47 -13.49 -27.29
C LEU A 364 15.37 -14.87 -26.65
N VAL A 365 14.16 -15.45 -26.65
CA VAL A 365 13.90 -16.77 -26.04
C VAL A 365 12.95 -17.57 -26.93
N HIS A 366 13.22 -18.85 -27.06
CA HIS A 366 12.36 -19.83 -27.75
C HIS A 366 12.19 -21.08 -26.89
N CYS A 367 10.94 -21.39 -26.54
CA CYS A 367 10.54 -22.62 -25.87
C CYS A 367 9.79 -23.52 -26.82
N ASN A 368 10.10 -24.83 -26.81
CA ASN A 368 9.42 -25.83 -27.61
C ASN A 368 9.04 -27.03 -26.73
N GLY A 369 7.74 -27.24 -26.52
CA GLY A 369 7.20 -28.37 -25.79
C GLY A 369 7.62 -28.40 -24.31
N VAL A 370 7.83 -27.22 -23.66
CA VAL A 370 8.39 -27.13 -22.31
C VAL A 370 7.39 -27.60 -21.27
N THR A 371 7.80 -28.55 -20.43
CA THR A 371 7.06 -28.99 -19.24
C THR A 371 7.95 -29.08 -18.01
N VAL A 372 7.36 -28.94 -16.82
CA VAL A 372 8.01 -29.15 -15.51
C VAL A 372 7.11 -30.02 -14.65
N ALA A 373 7.60 -31.14 -14.19
CA ALA A 373 6.84 -32.14 -13.46
C ALA A 373 6.20 -31.56 -12.20
N GLY A 374 4.89 -31.77 -12.04
CA GLY A 374 4.11 -31.28 -10.91
C GLY A 374 3.84 -29.78 -10.90
N ARG A 375 4.43 -28.96 -11.79
CA ARG A 375 4.31 -27.51 -11.80
C ARG A 375 3.78 -26.96 -13.13
N LEU A 376 4.35 -27.33 -14.27
CA LEU A 376 3.93 -26.92 -15.61
C LEU A 376 3.60 -28.20 -16.42
N ARG A 377 2.34 -28.63 -16.34
CA ARG A 377 1.92 -29.96 -16.79
C ARG A 377 1.68 -30.05 -18.30
N ARG A 378 1.22 -28.96 -18.92
CA ARG A 378 1.00 -28.93 -20.36
C ARG A 378 2.23 -28.38 -21.08
N PRO A 379 2.58 -28.96 -22.24
CA PRO A 379 3.66 -28.45 -23.07
C PRO A 379 3.40 -26.98 -23.47
N VAL A 380 4.38 -26.11 -23.27
CA VAL A 380 4.34 -24.72 -23.67
C VAL A 380 5.28 -24.47 -24.83
N ASP A 381 4.73 -23.92 -25.90
CA ASP A 381 5.45 -23.43 -27.07
C ASP A 381 5.37 -21.88 -27.06
N LEU A 382 6.52 -21.21 -27.02
CA LEU A 382 6.58 -19.77 -26.93
C LEU A 382 7.81 -19.22 -27.64
N ARG A 383 7.64 -18.13 -28.38
CA ARG A 383 8.74 -17.35 -28.97
C ARG A 383 8.62 -15.91 -28.46
N LEU A 384 9.73 -15.34 -28.04
CA LEU A 384 9.81 -13.96 -27.58
C LEU A 384 10.94 -13.25 -28.33
N ALA A 385 10.60 -12.14 -28.92
CA ALA A 385 11.53 -11.25 -29.62
C ALA A 385 11.49 -9.84 -29.03
N GLY A 386 12.51 -9.05 -29.32
CA GLY A 386 12.62 -7.67 -28.85
C GLY A 386 11.39 -6.85 -29.20
N GLY A 387 10.83 -6.17 -28.18
CA GLY A 387 9.62 -5.37 -28.28
C GLY A 387 8.30 -6.12 -28.12
N GLU A 388 8.31 -7.45 -28.02
CA GLU A 388 7.10 -8.23 -27.83
C GLU A 388 6.56 -8.13 -26.39
N ARG A 389 5.26 -8.35 -26.27
CA ARG A 389 4.50 -8.26 -25.03
C ARG A 389 3.72 -9.55 -24.82
N LEU A 390 3.68 -10.03 -23.58
CA LEU A 390 2.92 -11.24 -23.24
C LEU A 390 2.34 -11.13 -21.83
N LEU A 391 1.06 -11.44 -21.67
CA LEU A 391 0.42 -11.73 -20.40
C LEU A 391 0.35 -13.24 -20.17
N VAL A 392 0.81 -13.70 -19.02
CA VAL A 392 0.64 -15.07 -18.56
C VAL A 392 -0.43 -15.10 -17.49
N THR A 393 -1.55 -15.78 -17.77
CA THR A 393 -2.70 -15.86 -16.88
C THR A 393 -2.99 -17.31 -16.51
N GLY A 394 -3.79 -17.52 -15.47
CA GLY A 394 -4.18 -18.85 -14.99
C GLY A 394 -4.34 -18.88 -13.47
N PRO A 395 -5.01 -19.90 -12.93
CA PRO A 395 -5.25 -20.03 -11.49
C PRO A 395 -3.96 -20.20 -10.70
N ASN A 396 -4.07 -20.11 -9.38
CA ASN A 396 -2.94 -20.37 -8.49
C ASN A 396 -2.47 -21.82 -8.65
N GLY A 397 -1.16 -22.03 -8.76
CA GLY A 397 -0.58 -23.34 -9.02
C GLY A 397 -0.56 -23.78 -10.48
N ALA A 398 -1.04 -22.97 -11.44
CA ALA A 398 -1.00 -23.30 -12.89
C ALA A 398 0.41 -23.30 -13.49
N GLY A 399 1.43 -22.88 -12.76
CA GLY A 399 2.82 -22.89 -13.23
C GLY A 399 3.33 -21.57 -13.80
N LYS A 400 2.64 -20.43 -13.54
CA LYS A 400 3.05 -19.10 -14.03
C LYS A 400 4.49 -18.76 -13.62
N SER A 401 4.80 -18.78 -12.34
CA SER A 401 6.15 -18.52 -11.81
C SER A 401 7.18 -19.51 -12.34
N THR A 402 6.80 -20.78 -12.44
CA THR A 402 7.66 -21.84 -13.01
C THR A 402 8.02 -21.56 -14.47
N LEU A 403 7.06 -21.12 -15.27
CA LEU A 403 7.32 -20.73 -16.66
C LEU A 403 8.30 -19.54 -16.72
N LEU A 404 8.11 -18.52 -15.90
CA LEU A 404 9.01 -17.37 -15.85
C LEU A 404 10.43 -17.77 -15.39
N GLU A 405 10.57 -18.67 -14.42
CA GLU A 405 11.87 -19.23 -14.00
C GLU A 405 12.57 -19.99 -15.11
N VAL A 406 11.81 -20.78 -15.90
CA VAL A 406 12.33 -21.50 -17.06
C VAL A 406 12.77 -20.51 -18.15
N LEU A 407 11.97 -19.48 -18.44
CA LEU A 407 12.32 -18.43 -19.42
C LEU A 407 13.56 -17.63 -18.99
N ALA A 408 13.76 -17.43 -17.67
CA ALA A 408 14.94 -16.78 -17.12
C ALA A 408 16.19 -17.67 -17.10
N GLY A 409 16.05 -18.98 -17.41
CA GLY A 409 17.16 -19.95 -17.31
C GLY A 409 17.50 -20.38 -15.88
N GLY A 410 16.67 -20.00 -14.89
CA GLY A 410 16.83 -20.38 -13.48
C GLY A 410 16.38 -21.81 -13.17
N LEU A 411 15.51 -22.38 -14.01
CA LEU A 411 14.99 -23.73 -13.89
C LEU A 411 15.10 -24.46 -15.23
N ALA A 412 15.71 -25.65 -15.23
CA ALA A 412 15.72 -26.51 -16.40
C ALA A 412 14.36 -27.22 -16.55
N PRO A 413 13.78 -27.32 -17.76
CA PRO A 413 12.56 -28.07 -17.97
C PRO A 413 12.84 -29.61 -17.90
N ASP A 414 11.82 -30.36 -17.46
CA ASP A 414 11.91 -31.84 -17.46
C ASP A 414 11.72 -32.42 -18.85
N ALA A 415 10.96 -31.77 -19.74
CA ALA A 415 10.84 -32.11 -21.15
C ALA A 415 10.71 -30.83 -22.00
N GLY A 416 10.99 -30.94 -23.27
CA GLY A 416 11.07 -29.83 -24.19
C GLY A 416 12.43 -29.15 -24.19
N GLU A 417 12.53 -28.04 -24.87
CA GLU A 417 13.79 -27.31 -25.03
C GLU A 417 13.56 -25.80 -24.86
N VAL A 418 14.48 -25.13 -24.15
CA VAL A 418 14.55 -23.68 -24.07
C VAL A 418 15.85 -23.20 -24.67
N ARG A 419 15.77 -22.30 -25.64
CA ARG A 419 16.92 -21.65 -26.25
C ARG A 419 16.86 -20.15 -25.96
N GLN A 420 17.85 -19.65 -25.25
CA GLN A 420 18.06 -18.20 -25.06
C GLN A 420 19.16 -17.73 -26.03
N SER A 421 19.01 -16.57 -26.59
CA SER A 421 20.09 -15.89 -27.31
C SER A 421 21.24 -15.60 -26.36
N SER A 422 22.47 -15.93 -26.74
CA SER A 422 23.65 -15.66 -25.91
C SER A 422 23.90 -14.16 -25.62
N GLU A 423 23.31 -13.30 -26.44
CA GLU A 423 23.43 -11.83 -26.29
C GLU A 423 22.25 -11.23 -25.51
N ALA A 424 21.18 -12.00 -25.26
CA ALA A 424 19.99 -11.52 -24.60
C ALA A 424 20.20 -11.39 -23.08
N ARG A 425 19.96 -10.20 -22.55
CA ARG A 425 19.91 -9.94 -21.12
C ARG A 425 18.49 -10.18 -20.64
N VAL A 426 18.29 -11.23 -19.87
CA VAL A 426 16.99 -11.62 -19.32
C VAL A 426 16.98 -11.33 -17.82
N ALA A 427 16.05 -10.52 -17.37
CA ALA A 427 15.88 -10.23 -15.94
C ALA A 427 14.52 -10.72 -15.45
N LEU A 428 14.52 -11.47 -14.36
CA LEU A 428 13.31 -11.93 -13.66
C LEU A 428 13.15 -11.16 -12.35
N VAL A 429 12.01 -10.49 -12.20
CA VAL A 429 11.51 -10.00 -10.92
C VAL A 429 10.49 -11.03 -10.44
N GLY A 430 10.95 -11.95 -9.60
CA GLY A 430 10.10 -12.99 -9.01
C GLY A 430 9.21 -12.46 -7.89
N GLN A 431 8.25 -13.26 -7.49
CA GLN A 431 7.30 -12.95 -6.42
C GLN A 431 8.01 -12.67 -5.08
N GLU A 432 9.05 -13.46 -4.78
CA GLU A 432 9.89 -13.24 -3.61
C GLU A 432 11.28 -12.78 -4.04
N PRO A 433 11.83 -11.71 -3.40
CA PRO A 433 13.20 -11.30 -3.66
C PRO A 433 14.20 -12.36 -3.16
N PRO A 434 15.38 -12.46 -3.79
CA PRO A 434 16.45 -13.34 -3.33
C PRO A 434 16.86 -13.04 -1.88
N VAL A 435 17.46 -14.03 -1.23
CA VAL A 435 18.03 -13.84 0.12
C VAL A 435 19.34 -13.07 0.00
N TRP A 436 19.39 -11.89 0.59
CA TRP A 436 20.58 -11.05 0.66
C TRP A 436 21.18 -11.05 2.08
N PRO A 437 22.47 -10.68 2.24
CA PRO A 437 23.08 -10.52 3.55
C PRO A 437 22.32 -9.51 4.41
N ALA A 438 21.70 -9.97 5.49
CA ALA A 438 20.75 -9.17 6.29
C ALA A 438 21.34 -7.88 6.86
N ARG A 439 22.67 -7.83 7.10
CA ARG A 439 23.38 -6.68 7.68
C ARG A 439 23.88 -5.67 6.65
N MET A 440 23.89 -6.04 5.36
CA MET A 440 24.33 -5.15 4.27
C MET A 440 23.31 -4.01 4.10
N LEU A 441 23.77 -2.80 3.90
CA LEU A 441 22.88 -1.67 3.64
C LEU A 441 22.31 -1.74 2.21
N ALA A 442 21.07 -1.32 2.02
CA ALA A 442 20.41 -1.42 0.70
C ALA A 442 21.19 -0.69 -0.40
N HIS A 443 21.72 0.51 -0.11
CA HIS A 443 22.53 1.25 -1.08
C HIS A 443 23.90 0.60 -1.36
N GLU A 444 24.49 -0.13 -0.40
CA GLU A 444 25.72 -0.89 -0.61
C GLU A 444 25.48 -2.08 -1.53
N LEU A 445 24.39 -2.83 -1.28
CA LEU A 445 23.99 -3.94 -2.15
C LEU A 445 23.80 -3.49 -3.60
N TYR A 446 23.11 -2.36 -3.80
CA TYR A 446 22.89 -1.80 -5.13
C TYR A 446 24.20 -1.34 -5.77
N ARG A 447 25.05 -0.64 -5.04
CA ARG A 447 26.37 -0.18 -5.51
C ARG A 447 27.27 -1.36 -5.91
N ASP A 448 27.32 -2.41 -5.09
CA ASP A 448 28.11 -3.60 -5.38
C ASP A 448 27.59 -4.34 -6.63
N HIS A 449 26.26 -4.33 -6.85
CA HIS A 449 25.66 -4.84 -8.07
C HIS A 449 26.05 -3.99 -9.29
N ALA A 450 25.94 -2.67 -9.19
CA ALA A 450 26.35 -1.73 -10.23
C ALA A 450 27.85 -1.89 -10.59
N HIS A 451 28.73 -2.01 -9.59
CA HIS A 451 30.16 -2.25 -9.83
C HIS A 451 30.41 -3.57 -10.58
N ARG A 452 29.64 -4.63 -10.31
CA ARG A 452 29.76 -5.90 -11.04
C ARG A 452 29.34 -5.75 -12.52
N LEU A 453 28.31 -4.97 -12.80
CA LEU A 453 27.85 -4.69 -14.17
C LEU A 453 28.92 -3.89 -14.95
N LEU A 454 29.55 -2.91 -14.33
CA LEU A 454 30.67 -2.15 -14.90
C LEU A 454 31.90 -3.02 -15.13
N ALA A 455 32.28 -3.84 -14.14
CA ALA A 455 33.42 -4.75 -14.24
C ALA A 455 33.24 -5.83 -15.32
N ALA A 456 32.01 -6.26 -15.56
CA ALA A 456 31.67 -7.18 -16.64
C ALA A 456 31.72 -6.52 -18.03
N GLY A 457 31.88 -5.18 -18.12
CA GLY A 457 31.90 -4.44 -19.37
C GLY A 457 30.56 -4.41 -20.09
N THR A 458 29.48 -4.78 -19.43
CA THR A 458 28.13 -4.82 -20.01
C THR A 458 27.43 -3.46 -19.98
N HIS A 459 27.92 -2.52 -19.14
CA HIS A 459 27.33 -1.19 -18.92
C HIS A 459 28.43 -0.13 -18.81
N SER A 460 28.10 1.11 -19.16
CA SER A 460 28.89 2.32 -18.86
C SER A 460 28.40 2.99 -17.58
N GLU A 461 29.17 3.94 -17.03
CA GLU A 461 28.72 4.73 -15.86
C GLU A 461 27.44 5.53 -16.16
N GLU A 462 27.27 6.01 -17.40
CA GLU A 462 26.10 6.77 -17.83
C GLU A 462 24.83 5.91 -17.91
N ASP A 463 24.96 4.58 -18.02
CA ASP A 463 23.84 3.65 -18.08
C ASP A 463 23.23 3.38 -16.69
N LEU A 464 23.97 3.64 -15.62
CA LEU A 464 23.58 3.29 -14.28
C LEU A 464 22.88 4.46 -13.57
N VAL A 465 21.59 4.26 -13.26
CA VAL A 465 20.81 5.22 -12.45
C VAL A 465 21.14 5.00 -10.97
N PRO A 466 21.58 6.03 -10.20
CA PRO A 466 21.78 5.88 -8.77
C PRO A 466 20.50 5.43 -8.06
N LEU A 467 20.60 4.56 -7.05
CA LEU A 467 19.43 4.02 -6.33
C LEU A 467 18.50 5.14 -5.81
N GLY A 468 19.06 6.28 -5.41
CA GLY A 468 18.28 7.43 -4.97
C GLY A 468 17.43 8.09 -6.05
N ALA A 469 17.85 7.98 -7.30
CA ALA A 469 17.12 8.55 -8.45
C ALA A 469 16.12 7.57 -9.06
N THR A 470 16.14 6.28 -8.65
CA THR A 470 15.17 5.29 -9.18
C THR A 470 13.73 5.53 -8.71
N GLY A 471 13.53 6.26 -7.62
CA GLY A 471 12.22 6.49 -7.01
C GLY A 471 11.62 5.27 -6.30
N LEU A 472 12.37 4.17 -6.22
CA LEU A 472 11.86 2.92 -5.63
C LEU A 472 12.05 2.83 -4.12
N LEU A 473 13.07 3.53 -3.56
CA LEU A 473 13.33 3.54 -2.12
C LEU A 473 13.53 4.96 -1.60
N ASP A 474 12.95 5.27 -0.46
CA ASP A 474 13.16 6.54 0.24
C ASP A 474 14.57 6.59 0.90
N ALA A 475 14.95 7.75 1.42
CA ALA A 475 16.29 7.96 1.98
C ALA A 475 16.57 7.09 3.21
N GLU A 476 15.54 6.77 4.00
CA GLU A 476 15.64 5.93 5.20
C GLU A 476 15.88 4.46 4.79
N ALA A 477 15.02 3.92 3.90
CA ALA A 477 15.15 2.55 3.41
C ALA A 477 16.49 2.29 2.69
N ARG A 478 17.00 3.28 1.94
CA ARG A 478 18.32 3.16 1.28
C ARG A 478 19.47 2.99 2.26
N ARG A 479 19.34 3.58 3.47
CA ARG A 479 20.38 3.51 4.52
C ARG A 479 20.14 2.38 5.52
N ALA A 480 19.00 1.70 5.44
CA ALA A 480 18.65 0.58 6.31
C ALA A 480 19.40 -0.70 5.89
N PRO A 481 19.73 -1.57 6.85
CA PRO A 481 20.14 -2.94 6.55
C PRO A 481 19.01 -3.68 5.80
N VAL A 482 19.37 -4.50 4.81
CA VAL A 482 18.40 -5.22 3.98
C VAL A 482 17.46 -6.10 4.83
N GLY A 483 17.96 -6.68 5.93
CA GLY A 483 17.15 -7.47 6.85
C GLY A 483 16.11 -6.66 7.64
N ALA A 484 16.26 -5.34 7.73
CA ALA A 484 15.31 -4.43 8.38
C ALA A 484 14.26 -3.85 7.41
N LEU A 485 14.43 -4.06 6.11
CA LEU A 485 13.47 -3.61 5.09
C LEU A 485 12.16 -4.40 5.20
N SER A 486 11.04 -3.72 4.98
CA SER A 486 9.74 -4.38 4.79
C SER A 486 9.73 -5.27 3.54
N ALA A 487 8.76 -6.19 3.43
CA ALA A 487 8.60 -7.02 2.24
C ALA A 487 8.50 -6.16 0.97
N GLY A 488 7.67 -5.10 0.99
CA GLY A 488 7.53 -4.19 -0.14
C GLY A 488 8.80 -3.40 -0.46
N GLN A 489 9.57 -2.99 0.54
CA GLN A 489 10.87 -2.33 0.31
C GLN A 489 11.89 -3.28 -0.31
N ARG A 490 11.89 -4.57 0.09
CA ARG A 490 12.73 -5.59 -0.52
C ARG A 490 12.33 -5.87 -1.98
N SER A 491 11.03 -5.96 -2.28
CA SER A 491 10.54 -6.14 -3.66
C SER A 491 10.92 -4.95 -4.54
N ARG A 492 10.83 -3.71 -4.03
CA ARG A 492 11.26 -2.51 -4.75
C ARG A 492 12.78 -2.46 -4.96
N LEU A 493 13.57 -2.90 -3.98
CA LEU A 493 15.02 -3.04 -4.15
C LEU A 493 15.35 -4.10 -5.22
N HIS A 494 14.62 -5.22 -5.23
CA HIS A 494 14.77 -6.26 -6.26
C HIS A 494 14.47 -5.70 -7.65
N LEU A 495 13.36 -5.00 -7.80
CA LEU A 495 13.02 -4.33 -9.06
C LEU A 495 14.12 -3.34 -9.50
N ALA A 496 14.66 -2.52 -8.57
CA ALA A 496 15.74 -1.60 -8.87
C ALA A 496 17.01 -2.30 -9.38
N LEU A 497 17.39 -3.41 -8.74
CA LEU A 497 18.54 -4.22 -9.15
C LEU A 497 18.34 -4.81 -10.55
N ARG A 498 17.15 -5.34 -10.85
CA ARG A 498 16.84 -5.92 -12.16
C ARG A 498 16.74 -4.87 -13.28
N LEU A 499 16.19 -3.70 -12.98
CA LEU A 499 16.16 -2.59 -13.94
C LEU A 499 17.56 -2.02 -14.23
N ALA A 500 18.47 -2.05 -13.24
CA ALA A 500 19.87 -1.65 -13.44
C ALA A 500 20.61 -2.53 -14.45
N GLU A 501 20.18 -3.79 -14.63
CA GLU A 501 20.73 -4.71 -15.63
C GLU A 501 20.35 -4.33 -17.08
N ARG A 502 19.40 -3.38 -17.26
CA ARG A 502 18.87 -2.93 -18.56
C ARG A 502 18.51 -4.12 -19.45
N PRO A 503 17.57 -4.98 -19.02
CA PRO A 503 17.25 -6.21 -19.72
C PRO A 503 16.66 -5.98 -21.09
N ASP A 504 16.95 -6.90 -22.02
CA ASP A 504 16.30 -7.00 -23.31
C ASP A 504 14.94 -7.71 -23.20
N LEU A 505 14.82 -8.62 -22.21
CA LEU A 505 13.57 -9.29 -21.79
C LEU A 505 13.37 -9.13 -20.29
N LEU A 506 12.30 -8.45 -19.91
CA LEU A 506 11.88 -8.27 -18.52
C LEU A 506 10.72 -9.23 -18.20
N LEU A 507 10.94 -10.10 -17.24
CA LEU A 507 9.96 -11.06 -16.73
C LEU A 507 9.49 -10.58 -15.36
N LEU A 508 8.18 -10.36 -15.19
CA LEU A 508 7.56 -9.86 -13.97
C LEU A 508 6.56 -10.86 -13.43
N ASP A 509 6.79 -11.35 -12.22
CA ASP A 509 5.89 -12.27 -11.52
C ASP A 509 5.14 -11.53 -10.41
N GLU A 510 3.83 -11.32 -10.61
CA GLU A 510 2.94 -10.59 -9.70
C GLU A 510 3.49 -9.21 -9.28
N PRO A 511 3.83 -8.33 -10.25
CA PRO A 511 4.54 -7.09 -9.96
C PRO A 511 3.74 -6.08 -9.11
N SER A 512 2.42 -6.21 -9.04
CA SER A 512 1.56 -5.38 -8.18
C SER A 512 1.66 -5.73 -6.70
N ASN A 513 2.13 -6.95 -6.37
CA ASN A 513 2.26 -7.37 -4.98
C ASN A 513 3.27 -6.50 -4.24
N HIS A 514 2.86 -5.99 -3.08
CA HIS A 514 3.69 -5.16 -2.19
C HIS A 514 4.12 -3.79 -2.74
N LEU A 515 3.63 -3.38 -3.91
CA LEU A 515 3.78 -2.01 -4.41
C LEU A 515 2.54 -1.18 -4.05
N SER A 516 2.73 0.12 -3.83
CA SER A 516 1.59 1.04 -3.68
C SER A 516 0.95 1.32 -5.05
N ALA A 517 -0.36 1.60 -5.08
CA ALA A 517 -1.08 1.85 -6.32
C ALA A 517 -0.38 2.87 -7.25
N PRO A 518 0.14 4.02 -6.76
CA PRO A 518 0.86 4.96 -7.64
C PRO A 518 2.15 4.39 -8.26
N VAL A 519 2.85 3.49 -7.55
CA VAL A 519 4.06 2.84 -8.10
C VAL A 519 3.68 1.80 -9.15
N VAL A 520 2.57 1.07 -8.93
CA VAL A 520 2.05 0.11 -9.92
C VAL A 520 1.58 0.84 -11.17
N ASP A 521 0.88 1.97 -11.03
CA ASP A 521 0.43 2.78 -12.17
C ASP A 521 1.63 3.33 -12.97
N ALA A 522 2.63 3.90 -12.29
CA ALA A 522 3.87 4.37 -12.94
C ALA A 522 4.64 3.23 -13.64
N LEU A 523 4.69 2.04 -13.02
CA LEU A 523 5.27 0.85 -13.63
C LEU A 523 4.47 0.43 -14.88
N THR A 524 3.15 0.40 -14.80
CA THR A 524 2.26 0.04 -15.91
C THR A 524 2.46 1.00 -17.09
N GLU A 525 2.49 2.30 -16.86
CA GLU A 525 2.78 3.30 -17.90
C GLU A 525 4.16 3.06 -18.54
N ALA A 526 5.18 2.79 -17.73
CA ALA A 526 6.52 2.49 -18.23
C ALA A 526 6.55 1.20 -19.07
N LEU A 527 5.82 0.16 -18.64
CA LEU A 527 5.72 -1.10 -19.38
C LEU A 527 5.01 -0.94 -20.74
N LEU A 528 4.04 -0.04 -20.84
CA LEU A 528 3.34 0.24 -22.11
C LEU A 528 4.24 0.91 -23.15
N VAL A 529 5.22 1.73 -22.72
CA VAL A 529 6.07 2.51 -23.62
C VAL A 529 7.47 1.95 -23.81
N THR A 530 7.96 1.04 -22.94
CA THR A 530 9.31 0.47 -23.06
C THR A 530 9.51 -0.28 -24.37
N ARG A 531 10.75 -0.33 -24.86
CA ARG A 531 11.12 -1.08 -26.08
C ARG A 531 11.61 -2.49 -25.79
N ALA A 532 11.90 -2.83 -24.54
CA ALA A 532 12.23 -4.21 -24.15
C ALA A 532 11.06 -5.17 -24.41
N ALA A 533 11.35 -6.44 -24.58
CA ALA A 533 10.31 -7.45 -24.48
C ALA A 533 9.86 -7.59 -23.03
N VAL A 534 8.57 -7.77 -22.81
CA VAL A 534 8.01 -7.87 -21.46
C VAL A 534 7.03 -9.04 -21.35
N VAL A 535 7.22 -9.86 -20.32
CA VAL A 535 6.26 -10.89 -19.92
C VAL A 535 5.77 -10.58 -18.51
N VAL A 536 4.47 -10.48 -18.32
CA VAL A 536 3.85 -10.24 -17.01
C VAL A 536 2.97 -11.43 -16.66
N ALA A 537 3.26 -12.08 -15.53
CA ALA A 537 2.35 -13.02 -14.90
C ALA A 537 1.61 -12.29 -13.78
N THR A 538 0.28 -12.27 -13.84
CA THR A 538 -0.52 -11.59 -12.80
C THR A 538 -1.95 -12.08 -12.73
N HIS A 539 -2.56 -11.88 -11.57
CA HIS A 539 -4.00 -12.01 -11.34
C HIS A 539 -4.67 -10.68 -10.96
N ASP A 540 -3.91 -9.59 -10.90
CA ASP A 540 -4.41 -8.24 -10.62
C ASP A 540 -5.38 -7.81 -11.72
N ARG A 541 -6.66 -7.63 -11.37
CA ARG A 541 -7.74 -7.31 -12.31
C ARG A 541 -7.51 -6.00 -13.06
N GLN A 542 -6.98 -4.99 -12.38
CA GLN A 542 -6.70 -3.69 -12.99
C GLN A 542 -5.52 -3.79 -13.96
N LEU A 543 -4.44 -4.46 -13.57
CA LEU A 543 -3.27 -4.65 -14.44
C LEU A 543 -3.63 -5.47 -15.68
N LEU A 544 -4.47 -6.50 -15.53
CA LEU A 544 -5.04 -7.27 -16.67
C LEU A 544 -5.90 -6.39 -17.58
N GLY A 545 -6.63 -5.43 -17.03
CA GLY A 545 -7.42 -4.44 -17.77
C GLY A 545 -6.52 -3.44 -18.51
N ASP A 546 -5.54 -2.86 -17.81
CA ASP A 546 -4.60 -1.87 -18.36
C ASP A 546 -3.75 -2.47 -19.50
N LEU A 547 -3.42 -3.76 -19.41
CA LEU A 547 -2.65 -4.50 -20.40
C LEU A 547 -3.53 -5.39 -21.31
N ALA A 548 -4.84 -5.12 -21.42
CA ALA A 548 -5.78 -5.97 -22.16
C ALA A 548 -5.45 -6.16 -23.66
N ALA A 549 -4.73 -5.20 -24.23
CA ALA A 549 -4.28 -5.25 -25.64
C ALA A 549 -3.10 -6.23 -25.87
N TRP A 550 -2.47 -6.76 -24.81
CA TRP A 550 -1.34 -7.67 -24.93
C TRP A 550 -1.80 -9.09 -25.28
N PRO A 551 -1.05 -9.86 -26.08
CA PRO A 551 -1.26 -11.28 -26.26
C PRO A 551 -1.30 -12.02 -24.92
N ARG A 552 -2.18 -13.02 -24.80
CA ARG A 552 -2.36 -13.80 -23.56
C ARG A 552 -1.96 -15.25 -23.77
N LEU A 553 -1.21 -15.78 -22.81
CA LEU A 553 -0.97 -17.21 -22.63
C LEU A 553 -1.72 -17.64 -21.36
N GLU A 554 -2.77 -18.42 -21.54
CA GLU A 554 -3.54 -18.96 -20.43
C GLU A 554 -3.00 -20.33 -20.03
N LEU A 555 -2.55 -20.45 -18.78
CA LEU A 555 -2.12 -21.72 -18.19
C LEU A 555 -3.29 -22.35 -17.44
N GLU A 556 -3.57 -23.61 -17.72
CA GLU A 556 -4.63 -24.35 -17.06
C GLU A 556 -4.22 -24.81 -15.66
N GLY A 557 -5.17 -24.79 -14.73
CA GLY A 557 -4.96 -25.24 -13.36
C GLY A 557 -4.75 -26.76 -13.24
N PRO A 558 -4.38 -27.22 -12.03
CA PRO A 558 -4.12 -28.65 -11.77
C PRO A 558 -5.35 -29.55 -11.98
N ASP A 559 -6.58 -29.03 -11.95
CA ASP A 559 -7.85 -29.77 -11.98
C ASP A 559 -8.72 -29.46 -13.21
N GLY A 560 -8.11 -29.14 -14.34
CA GLY A 560 -8.81 -29.06 -15.63
C GLY A 560 -9.14 -30.45 -16.17
N GLY A 561 -10.04 -31.16 -15.51
CA GLY A 561 -10.60 -32.44 -15.91
C GLY A 561 -12.08 -32.49 -15.62
#